data_b03d702a05746a5f1c479cd58a53a61b
#
_entry.id   b03d702a05746a5f1c479cd58a53a61b
#
_cell.length_a   1.000
_cell.length_b   1.000
_cell.length_c   1.000
_cell.angle_alpha   90.00
_cell.angle_beta   90.00
_cell.angle_gamma   90.00
#
_symmetry.space_group_name_H-M   'P 1'
#
loop_
_entity.id
_entity.type
_entity.pdbx_description
1 polymer ?
#
loop_
_entity_poly.entity_id
_entity_poly.type
_entity_poly.pdbx_seq_one_letter_code
_entity_poly.pdbx_strand_id
1 'polypeptide(L)'
;DEMGLGKTLQVLSLLAARPVAEKPDLIVCPASVVPVWREEIERYFPHLETDVLKTGNDFVGRTDPVIWIASYTQLRKHRELLPQVEFGYAVLDEGQFIKNPDAKVTQTTYAVRSHHRIVLTGTPLENRQLDLWSIFRFLLPSLLGSRSSFETQLNADRAGTMGRLRAQLAPFILRRTKSQVATELPQKVEMDLHCPMTEVQRAEYARICSEGLQRLGDDVSAAIREKSFGFLALLTRLRQVCCDPDMLPWRRSPLSDSGKIGLLIEKLAEVIESGHKVVIFSQFVMLLDRVKEALSESYPNLTQFELTGMTLDRQKPGQEFQTCDDPAVMLVSLKAAGTGITLHAADYVFLLDPWWNPAVEAQAVDRVHRIGQTKTVFVYRMVTAGTIEERIQDLKASKRELFDKLIGGLGGDFDLSQHFSSLQDLVTLTQETTEKDLDNADNADGAENDS
;
A
#
# COMPACT_ATOMS: atom_id res chain seq x y z
N ASP A 1 -15.58 5.69 1.14
CA ASP A 1 -15.70 4.81 2.30
C ASP A 1 -14.35 4.18 2.63
N GLU A 2 -14.11 3.95 3.91
CA GLU A 2 -12.92 3.24 4.40
C GLU A 2 -12.85 1.82 3.80
N MET A 3 -11.65 1.23 3.74
CA MET A 3 -11.49 -0.13 3.23
C MET A 3 -12.20 -1.15 4.12
N GLY A 4 -12.67 -2.25 3.52
CA GLY A 4 -13.39 -3.30 4.26
C GLY A 4 -14.86 -3.01 4.58
N LEU A 5 -15.42 -1.90 4.10
CA LEU A 5 -16.85 -1.53 4.28
C LEU A 5 -17.76 -2.05 3.15
N GLY A 6 -17.33 -3.04 2.36
CA GLY A 6 -18.18 -3.67 1.34
C GLY A 6 -18.53 -2.77 0.16
N LYS A 7 -17.62 -1.89 -0.29
CA LYS A 7 -17.85 -1.00 -1.44
C LYS A 7 -18.33 -1.74 -2.69
N THR A 8 -17.79 -2.92 -2.97
CA THR A 8 -18.19 -3.78 -4.08
C THR A 8 -19.68 -4.15 -3.99
N LEU A 9 -20.12 -4.65 -2.83
CA LEU A 9 -21.54 -5.02 -2.62
C LEU A 9 -22.47 -3.81 -2.71
N GLN A 10 -22.06 -2.64 -2.25
CA GLN A 10 -22.85 -1.41 -2.36
C GLN A 10 -23.08 -1.04 -3.83
N VAL A 11 -22.04 -1.13 -4.66
CA VAL A 11 -22.17 -0.87 -6.11
C VAL A 11 -23.06 -1.92 -6.77
N LEU A 12 -22.82 -3.20 -6.50
CA LEU A 12 -23.63 -4.29 -7.07
C LEU A 12 -25.10 -4.16 -6.68
N SER A 13 -25.39 -3.80 -5.45
CA SER A 13 -26.76 -3.52 -4.97
C SER A 13 -27.39 -2.35 -5.74
N LEU A 14 -26.61 -1.31 -6.06
CA LEU A 14 -27.12 -0.17 -6.85
C LEU A 14 -27.39 -0.60 -8.30
N LEU A 15 -26.50 -1.32 -8.95
CA LEU A 15 -26.65 -1.80 -10.33
C LEU A 15 -27.90 -2.73 -10.44
N ALA A 16 -28.08 -3.62 -9.46
CA ALA A 16 -29.22 -4.53 -9.41
C ALA A 16 -30.56 -3.80 -9.16
N ALA A 17 -30.55 -2.78 -8.27
CA ALA A 17 -31.75 -2.06 -7.87
C ALA A 17 -32.19 -0.98 -8.88
N ARG A 18 -31.27 -0.43 -9.66
CA ARG A 18 -31.52 0.67 -10.61
C ARG A 18 -30.78 0.47 -11.95
N PRO A 19 -31.06 -0.62 -12.68
CA PRO A 19 -30.46 -0.83 -13.98
C PRO A 19 -30.85 0.28 -14.96
N VAL A 20 -29.95 0.67 -15.84
CA VAL A 20 -30.26 1.54 -16.99
C VAL A 20 -30.70 0.64 -18.14
N ALA A 21 -31.96 0.78 -18.54
CA ALA A 21 -32.52 -0.08 -19.58
C ALA A 21 -31.72 -0.03 -20.89
N GLU A 22 -31.54 -1.19 -21.51
CA GLU A 22 -30.88 -1.37 -22.81
C GLU A 22 -29.43 -0.84 -22.89
N LYS A 23 -28.75 -0.79 -21.76
CA LYS A 23 -27.34 -0.36 -21.68
C LYS A 23 -26.51 -1.39 -20.90
N PRO A 24 -25.33 -1.74 -21.39
CA PRO A 24 -24.36 -2.47 -20.60
C PRO A 24 -23.76 -1.58 -19.52
N ASP A 25 -23.26 -2.18 -18.43
CA ASP A 25 -22.51 -1.49 -17.40
C ASP A 25 -21.01 -1.80 -17.51
N LEU A 26 -20.17 -0.90 -17.03
CA LEU A 26 -18.72 -1.06 -17.07
C LEU A 26 -18.14 -0.90 -15.67
N ILE A 27 -17.43 -1.91 -15.18
CA ILE A 27 -16.63 -1.87 -13.96
C ILE A 27 -15.15 -1.93 -14.37
N VAL A 28 -14.37 -0.91 -13.98
CA VAL A 28 -12.93 -0.85 -14.22
C VAL A 28 -12.21 -0.95 -12.88
N CYS A 29 -11.36 -1.94 -12.75
CA CYS A 29 -10.64 -2.21 -11.51
C CYS A 29 -9.18 -2.63 -11.77
N PRO A 30 -8.31 -2.72 -10.76
CA PRO A 30 -7.00 -3.36 -10.90
C PRO A 30 -7.14 -4.80 -11.40
N ALA A 31 -6.20 -5.28 -12.24
CA ALA A 31 -6.27 -6.61 -12.83
C ALA A 31 -6.40 -7.74 -11.79
N SER A 32 -5.79 -7.55 -10.64
CA SER A 32 -5.83 -8.48 -9.50
C SER A 32 -7.19 -8.53 -8.78
N VAL A 33 -8.06 -7.54 -9.00
CA VAL A 33 -9.38 -7.43 -8.34
C VAL A 33 -10.50 -7.93 -9.27
N VAL A 34 -10.23 -8.12 -10.57
CA VAL A 34 -11.20 -8.66 -11.53
C VAL A 34 -11.84 -9.98 -11.05
N PRO A 35 -11.07 -10.99 -10.56
CA PRO A 35 -11.66 -12.21 -10.04
C PRO A 35 -12.60 -11.98 -8.84
N VAL A 36 -12.22 -11.06 -7.96
CA VAL A 36 -13.01 -10.73 -6.75
C VAL A 36 -14.39 -10.17 -7.13
N TRP A 37 -14.45 -9.24 -8.11
CA TRP A 37 -15.72 -8.72 -8.61
C TRP A 37 -16.61 -9.83 -9.18
N ARG A 38 -16.03 -10.77 -9.93
CA ARG A 38 -16.76 -11.91 -10.45
C ARG A 38 -17.31 -12.81 -9.36
N GLU A 39 -16.47 -13.20 -8.39
CA GLU A 39 -16.88 -14.06 -7.27
C GLU A 39 -18.01 -13.42 -6.44
N GLU A 40 -17.93 -12.10 -6.17
CA GLU A 40 -18.97 -11.39 -5.44
C GLU A 40 -20.27 -11.31 -6.23
N ILE A 41 -20.22 -11.13 -7.56
CA ILE A 41 -21.41 -11.16 -8.41
C ILE A 41 -22.01 -12.58 -8.43
N GLU A 42 -21.21 -13.59 -8.71
CA GLU A 42 -21.67 -14.99 -8.74
C GLU A 42 -22.30 -15.42 -7.40
N ARG A 43 -21.73 -14.94 -6.29
CA ARG A 43 -22.19 -15.31 -4.94
C ARG A 43 -23.46 -14.58 -4.50
N TYR A 44 -23.57 -13.29 -4.74
CA TYR A 44 -24.61 -12.45 -4.16
C TYR A 44 -25.64 -11.95 -5.18
N PHE A 45 -25.28 -11.91 -6.46
CA PHE A 45 -26.12 -11.40 -7.54
C PHE A 45 -26.07 -12.32 -8.78
N PRO A 46 -26.34 -13.64 -8.64
CA PRO A 46 -26.17 -14.63 -9.71
C PRO A 46 -27.08 -14.39 -10.93
N HIS A 47 -28.05 -13.50 -10.81
CA HIS A 47 -28.94 -13.09 -11.90
C HIS A 47 -28.36 -12.00 -12.80
N LEU A 48 -27.24 -11.36 -12.39
CA LEU A 48 -26.55 -10.34 -13.21
C LEU A 48 -25.57 -11.03 -14.15
N GLU A 49 -25.79 -10.85 -15.45
CA GLU A 49 -24.86 -11.34 -16.45
C GLU A 49 -23.57 -10.54 -16.45
N THR A 50 -22.44 -11.24 -16.53
CA THR A 50 -21.12 -10.60 -16.51
C THR A 50 -20.22 -11.14 -17.61
N ASP A 51 -19.38 -10.26 -18.16
CA ASP A 51 -18.28 -10.67 -19.03
C ASP A 51 -17.00 -9.92 -18.66
N VAL A 52 -15.85 -10.55 -18.87
CA VAL A 52 -14.54 -9.97 -18.58
C VAL A 52 -13.90 -9.50 -19.88
N LEU A 53 -13.60 -8.20 -19.97
CA LEU A 53 -12.92 -7.65 -21.12
C LEU A 53 -11.49 -8.19 -21.23
N LYS A 54 -11.21 -8.89 -22.33
CA LYS A 54 -9.93 -9.52 -22.63
C LYS A 54 -9.49 -9.14 -24.05
N THR A 55 -8.27 -9.50 -24.40
CA THR A 55 -7.82 -9.42 -25.79
C THR A 55 -8.61 -10.44 -26.63
N GLY A 56 -9.30 -9.99 -27.64
CA GLY A 56 -10.09 -10.84 -28.55
C GLY A 56 -11.60 -10.87 -28.30
N ASN A 57 -12.11 -10.20 -27.25
CA ASN A 57 -13.53 -9.87 -27.11
C ASN A 57 -13.71 -8.35 -26.97
N ASP A 58 -14.90 -7.86 -27.21
CA ASP A 58 -15.24 -6.46 -27.02
C ASP A 58 -16.73 -6.30 -26.67
N PHE A 59 -17.09 -5.08 -26.32
CA PHE A 59 -18.44 -4.68 -25.88
C PHE A 59 -19.25 -4.05 -27.02
N VAL A 60 -18.74 -4.01 -28.26
CA VAL A 60 -19.41 -3.36 -29.39
C VAL A 60 -20.54 -4.25 -29.90
N GLY A 61 -21.69 -3.63 -30.14
CA GLY A 61 -22.88 -4.33 -30.70
C GLY A 61 -23.66 -5.16 -29.68
N ARG A 62 -23.24 -5.20 -28.40
CA ARG A 62 -24.02 -5.81 -27.31
C ARG A 62 -24.99 -4.80 -26.73
N THR A 63 -26.28 -5.13 -26.78
CA THR A 63 -27.39 -4.34 -26.23
C THR A 63 -27.96 -4.94 -24.94
N ASP A 64 -27.47 -6.12 -24.54
CA ASP A 64 -27.94 -6.81 -23.37
C ASP A 64 -27.40 -6.10 -22.11
N PRO A 65 -28.13 -6.16 -21.00
CA PRO A 65 -27.71 -5.57 -19.72
C PRO A 65 -26.60 -6.40 -19.07
N VAL A 66 -25.43 -6.46 -19.70
CA VAL A 66 -24.25 -7.20 -19.24
C VAL A 66 -23.33 -6.26 -18.48
N ILE A 67 -22.81 -6.71 -17.33
CA ILE A 67 -21.76 -6.01 -16.60
C ILE A 67 -20.39 -6.41 -17.15
N TRP A 68 -19.73 -5.50 -17.85
CA TRP A 68 -18.36 -5.67 -18.31
C TRP A 68 -17.37 -5.36 -17.20
N ILE A 69 -16.54 -6.32 -16.84
CA ILE A 69 -15.44 -6.14 -15.88
C ILE A 69 -14.14 -6.01 -16.66
N ALA A 70 -13.47 -4.87 -16.54
CA ALA A 70 -12.23 -4.57 -17.22
C ALA A 70 -11.10 -4.22 -16.26
N SER A 71 -9.88 -4.66 -16.55
CA SER A 71 -8.74 -4.02 -15.91
C SER A 71 -8.44 -2.68 -16.61
N TYR A 72 -7.83 -1.74 -15.88
CA TYR A 72 -7.36 -0.47 -16.46
C TYR A 72 -6.49 -0.66 -17.71
N THR A 73 -5.67 -1.73 -17.71
CA THR A 73 -4.83 -2.07 -18.87
C THR A 73 -5.66 -2.56 -20.06
N GLN A 74 -6.66 -3.40 -19.82
CA GLN A 74 -7.54 -3.89 -20.90
C GLN A 74 -8.41 -2.77 -21.45
N LEU A 75 -8.98 -1.93 -20.58
CA LEU A 75 -9.73 -0.76 -21.04
C LEU A 75 -8.89 0.13 -21.96
N ARG A 76 -7.62 0.36 -21.62
CA ARG A 76 -6.69 1.14 -22.46
C ARG A 76 -6.45 0.49 -23.83
N LYS A 77 -6.37 -0.83 -23.91
CA LYS A 77 -6.21 -1.55 -25.20
C LYS A 77 -7.44 -1.41 -26.09
N HIS A 78 -8.62 -1.25 -25.50
CA HIS A 78 -9.89 -1.12 -26.23
C HIS A 78 -10.36 0.34 -26.39
N ARG A 79 -9.46 1.31 -26.20
CA ARG A 79 -9.78 2.74 -26.23
C ARG A 79 -10.53 3.17 -27.49
N GLU A 80 -10.13 2.64 -28.64
CA GLU A 80 -10.71 2.98 -29.95
C GLU A 80 -12.19 2.56 -30.08
N LEU A 81 -12.65 1.63 -29.26
CA LEU A 81 -14.03 1.15 -29.26
C LEU A 81 -14.94 1.95 -28.30
N LEU A 82 -14.41 2.69 -27.36
CA LEU A 82 -15.18 3.43 -26.36
C LEU A 82 -16.18 4.45 -26.95
N PRO A 83 -15.88 5.17 -28.06
CA PRO A 83 -16.84 6.08 -28.64
C PRO A 83 -18.10 5.40 -29.24
N GLN A 84 -18.03 4.09 -29.50
CA GLN A 84 -19.11 3.32 -30.15
C GLN A 84 -20.13 2.78 -29.12
N VAL A 85 -19.83 2.85 -27.81
CA VAL A 85 -20.69 2.32 -26.76
C VAL A 85 -20.99 3.39 -25.74
N GLU A 86 -22.23 3.40 -25.28
CA GLU A 86 -22.67 4.20 -24.13
C GLU A 86 -23.12 3.26 -23.03
N PHE A 87 -22.46 3.35 -21.87
CA PHE A 87 -22.75 2.52 -20.72
C PHE A 87 -23.85 3.13 -19.84
N GLY A 88 -24.61 2.29 -19.15
CA GLY A 88 -25.52 2.70 -18.11
C GLY A 88 -24.74 3.30 -16.91
N TYR A 89 -23.92 2.48 -16.32
CA TYR A 89 -22.96 2.89 -15.29
C TYR A 89 -21.52 2.67 -15.75
N ALA A 90 -20.65 3.60 -15.38
CA ALA A 90 -19.20 3.43 -15.44
C ALA A 90 -18.64 3.56 -14.02
N VAL A 91 -18.15 2.45 -13.49
CA VAL A 91 -17.61 2.35 -12.14
C VAL A 91 -16.10 2.21 -12.22
N LEU A 92 -15.36 3.07 -11.53
CA LEU A 92 -13.92 2.94 -11.38
C LEU A 92 -13.59 2.53 -9.93
N ASP A 93 -13.05 1.33 -9.76
CA ASP A 93 -12.56 0.87 -8.47
C ASP A 93 -11.09 1.25 -8.29
N GLU A 94 -10.68 1.54 -7.05
CA GLU A 94 -9.36 2.08 -6.71
C GLU A 94 -9.05 3.36 -7.51
N GLY A 95 -9.89 4.39 -7.33
CA GLY A 95 -9.84 5.65 -8.08
C GLY A 95 -8.49 6.37 -8.12
N GLN A 96 -7.56 6.04 -7.23
CA GLN A 96 -6.19 6.56 -7.28
C GLN A 96 -5.43 6.16 -8.57
N PHE A 97 -5.88 5.18 -9.33
CA PHE A 97 -5.30 4.84 -10.62
C PHE A 97 -5.44 5.95 -11.66
N ILE A 98 -6.42 6.84 -11.49
CA ILE A 98 -6.66 7.97 -12.39
C ILE A 98 -6.28 9.34 -11.79
N LYS A 99 -5.47 9.37 -10.72
CA LYS A 99 -5.03 10.61 -10.07
C LYS A 99 -4.20 11.52 -10.96
N ASN A 100 -3.37 10.95 -11.84
CA ASN A 100 -2.57 11.73 -12.78
C ASN A 100 -3.37 11.97 -14.08
N PRO A 101 -3.80 13.21 -14.37
CA PRO A 101 -4.60 13.52 -15.55
C PRO A 101 -3.88 13.26 -16.88
N ASP A 102 -2.54 13.28 -16.91
CA ASP A 102 -1.73 13.12 -18.10
C ASP A 102 -1.44 11.64 -18.44
N ALA A 103 -1.74 10.74 -17.50
CA ALA A 103 -1.52 9.31 -17.70
C ALA A 103 -2.46 8.76 -18.80
N LYS A 104 -1.92 7.90 -19.68
CA LYS A 104 -2.70 7.25 -20.75
C LYS A 104 -3.93 6.49 -20.24
N VAL A 105 -3.83 5.92 -19.04
CA VAL A 105 -4.94 5.24 -18.36
C VAL A 105 -6.05 6.23 -18.05
N THR A 106 -5.72 7.36 -17.43
CA THR A 106 -6.67 8.41 -17.07
C THR A 106 -7.36 9.00 -18.29
N GLN A 107 -6.59 9.33 -19.34
CA GLN A 107 -7.14 9.82 -20.60
C GLN A 107 -8.10 8.81 -21.26
N THR A 108 -7.87 7.52 -21.05
CA THR A 108 -8.78 6.48 -21.55
C THR A 108 -10.08 6.48 -20.76
N THR A 109 -10.03 6.60 -19.45
CA THR A 109 -11.26 6.64 -18.64
C THR A 109 -12.12 7.88 -18.95
N TYR A 110 -11.51 9.00 -19.29
CA TYR A 110 -12.25 10.20 -19.71
C TYR A 110 -13.02 10.01 -21.03
N ALA A 111 -12.58 9.07 -21.88
CA ALA A 111 -13.27 8.76 -23.14
C ALA A 111 -14.49 7.84 -22.95
N VAL A 112 -14.69 7.26 -21.76
CA VAL A 112 -15.87 6.43 -21.46
C VAL A 112 -17.12 7.30 -21.46
N ARG A 113 -18.12 6.89 -22.22
CA ARG A 113 -19.45 7.50 -22.27
C ARG A 113 -20.40 6.69 -21.41
N SER A 114 -21.08 7.34 -20.46
CA SER A 114 -22.02 6.67 -19.56
C SER A 114 -23.06 7.64 -19.00
N HIS A 115 -24.21 7.11 -18.62
CA HIS A 115 -25.27 7.88 -17.95
C HIS A 115 -24.86 8.21 -16.51
N HIS A 116 -24.31 7.25 -15.79
CA HIS A 116 -23.87 7.40 -14.40
C HIS A 116 -22.41 7.07 -14.25
N ARG A 117 -21.72 7.77 -13.36
CA ARG A 117 -20.30 7.56 -13.06
C ARG A 117 -20.08 7.45 -11.58
N ILE A 118 -19.32 6.45 -11.18
CA ILE A 118 -19.00 6.18 -9.78
C ILE A 118 -17.48 5.94 -9.68
N VAL A 119 -16.88 6.45 -8.63
CA VAL A 119 -15.48 6.16 -8.28
C VAL A 119 -15.44 5.64 -6.86
N LEU A 120 -14.82 4.48 -6.68
CA LEU A 120 -14.56 3.88 -5.39
C LEU A 120 -13.09 4.11 -5.04
N THR A 121 -12.81 4.51 -3.81
CA THR A 121 -11.46 4.61 -3.29
C THR A 121 -11.46 4.36 -1.79
N GLY A 122 -10.44 3.65 -1.29
CA GLY A 122 -10.18 3.47 0.13
C GLY A 122 -9.21 4.51 0.68
N THR A 123 -8.54 5.27 -0.20
CA THR A 123 -7.57 6.29 0.20
C THR A 123 -8.19 7.68 0.22
N PRO A 124 -7.89 8.50 1.25
CA PRO A 124 -8.37 9.88 1.28
C PRO A 124 -7.88 10.67 0.06
N LEU A 125 -8.78 11.42 -0.57
CA LEU A 125 -8.48 12.30 -1.70
C LEU A 125 -7.84 13.63 -1.28
N GLU A 126 -7.42 13.75 -0.03
CA GLU A 126 -7.08 15.04 0.61
C GLU A 126 -5.67 15.54 0.28
N ASN A 127 -4.80 14.67 -0.27
CA ASN A 127 -3.37 14.97 -0.32
C ASN A 127 -2.92 15.81 -1.53
N ARG A 128 -3.64 15.75 -2.65
CA ARG A 128 -3.32 16.56 -3.83
C ARG A 128 -4.57 17.09 -4.51
N GLN A 129 -4.62 18.39 -4.67
CA GLN A 129 -5.77 19.04 -5.29
C GLN A 129 -5.96 18.60 -6.76
N LEU A 130 -4.87 18.33 -7.47
CA LEU A 130 -4.91 17.82 -8.85
C LEU A 130 -5.44 16.39 -8.94
N ASP A 131 -5.21 15.55 -7.94
CA ASP A 131 -5.78 14.20 -7.87
C ASP A 131 -7.32 14.31 -7.79
N LEU A 132 -7.80 15.23 -6.97
CA LEU A 132 -9.23 15.53 -6.84
C LEU A 132 -9.80 16.05 -8.17
N TRP A 133 -9.13 17.01 -8.81
CA TRP A 133 -9.53 17.51 -10.13
C TRP A 133 -9.62 16.39 -11.16
N SER A 134 -8.63 15.50 -11.21
CA SER A 134 -8.58 14.39 -12.15
C SER A 134 -9.77 13.43 -11.97
N ILE A 135 -10.09 13.08 -10.73
CA ILE A 135 -11.22 12.19 -10.41
C ILE A 135 -12.54 12.87 -10.76
N PHE A 136 -12.72 14.15 -10.40
CA PHE A 136 -13.94 14.88 -10.71
C PHE A 136 -14.07 15.22 -12.19
N ARG A 137 -12.96 15.31 -12.93
CA ARG A 137 -12.98 15.38 -14.40
C ARG A 137 -13.61 14.13 -15.04
N PHE A 138 -13.44 12.96 -14.42
CA PHE A 138 -14.17 11.75 -14.82
C PHE A 138 -15.62 11.82 -14.36
N LEU A 139 -15.88 12.06 -13.06
CA LEU A 139 -17.24 12.02 -12.48
C LEU A 139 -18.19 13.06 -13.09
N LEU A 140 -17.76 14.31 -13.11
CA LEU A 140 -18.53 15.48 -13.51
C LEU A 140 -17.63 16.44 -14.33
N PRO A 141 -17.46 16.20 -15.63
CA PRO A 141 -16.45 16.86 -16.46
C PRO A 141 -16.46 18.39 -16.45
N SER A 142 -17.61 19.01 -16.15
CA SER A 142 -17.77 20.47 -16.17
C SER A 142 -17.64 21.12 -14.81
N LEU A 143 -17.64 20.35 -13.70
CA LEU A 143 -17.80 20.88 -12.34
C LEU A 143 -16.63 21.75 -11.90
N LEU A 144 -15.39 21.34 -12.18
CA LEU A 144 -14.17 22.02 -11.71
C LEU A 144 -13.49 22.86 -12.81
N GLY A 145 -14.10 22.99 -13.96
CA GLY A 145 -13.56 23.75 -15.09
C GLY A 145 -12.32 23.16 -15.74
N SER A 146 -11.59 23.97 -16.48
CA SER A 146 -10.32 23.55 -17.10
C SER A 146 -9.22 23.39 -16.04
N ARG A 147 -8.23 22.54 -16.32
CA ARG A 147 -7.06 22.34 -15.45
C ARG A 147 -6.32 23.65 -15.18
N SER A 148 -6.07 24.44 -16.21
CA SER A 148 -5.35 25.71 -16.08
C SER A 148 -6.11 26.70 -15.19
N SER A 149 -7.43 26.83 -15.33
CA SER A 149 -8.25 27.67 -14.46
C SER A 149 -8.22 27.19 -13.00
N PHE A 150 -8.30 25.89 -12.79
CA PHE A 150 -8.24 25.28 -11.46
C PHE A 150 -6.87 25.53 -10.77
N GLU A 151 -5.77 25.30 -11.48
CA GLU A 151 -4.41 25.58 -10.98
C GLU A 151 -4.21 27.07 -10.68
N THR A 152 -4.72 27.97 -11.55
CA THR A 152 -4.64 29.43 -11.32
C THR A 152 -5.38 29.83 -10.04
N GLN A 153 -6.59 29.31 -9.82
CA GLN A 153 -7.37 29.60 -8.61
C GLN A 153 -6.67 29.08 -7.34
N LEU A 154 -6.08 27.90 -7.39
CA LEU A 154 -5.33 27.33 -6.27
C LEU A 154 -4.08 28.15 -5.92
N ASN A 155 -3.38 28.65 -6.93
CA ASN A 155 -2.18 29.47 -6.73
C ASN A 155 -2.51 30.87 -6.22
N ALA A 156 -3.66 31.43 -6.61
CA ALA A 156 -4.09 32.76 -6.17
C ALA A 156 -4.60 32.78 -4.72
N ASP A 157 -5.42 31.82 -4.33
CA ASP A 157 -5.97 31.69 -2.98
C ASP A 157 -6.24 30.20 -2.66
N ARG A 158 -5.25 29.55 -2.08
CA ARG A 158 -5.34 28.11 -1.76
C ARG A 158 -6.38 27.81 -0.68
N ALA A 159 -6.40 28.60 0.39
CA ALA A 159 -7.29 28.33 1.54
C ALA A 159 -8.76 28.57 1.19
N GLY A 160 -9.07 29.70 0.59
CA GLY A 160 -10.44 30.02 0.18
C GLY A 160 -10.95 29.12 -0.93
N THR A 161 -10.07 28.76 -1.88
CA THR A 161 -10.41 27.80 -2.95
C THR A 161 -10.73 26.42 -2.38
N MET A 162 -9.95 25.91 -1.41
CA MET A 162 -10.22 24.63 -0.76
C MET A 162 -11.54 24.64 0.04
N GLY A 163 -11.85 25.73 0.72
CA GLY A 163 -13.15 25.88 1.41
C GLY A 163 -14.33 25.80 0.45
N ARG A 164 -14.28 26.52 -0.67
CA ARG A 164 -15.30 26.50 -1.73
C ARG A 164 -15.44 25.10 -2.35
N LEU A 165 -14.32 24.45 -2.68
CA LEU A 165 -14.30 23.11 -3.25
C LEU A 165 -14.95 22.10 -2.30
N ARG A 166 -14.64 22.12 -1.01
CA ARG A 166 -15.26 21.22 -0.03
C ARG A 166 -16.77 21.37 -0.03
N ALA A 167 -17.29 22.59 0.01
CA ALA A 167 -18.75 22.83 -0.02
C ALA A 167 -19.38 22.36 -1.34
N GLN A 168 -18.71 22.63 -2.48
CA GLN A 168 -19.21 22.27 -3.81
C GLN A 168 -19.20 20.75 -4.04
N LEU A 169 -18.22 20.03 -3.50
CA LEU A 169 -18.02 18.59 -3.72
C LEU A 169 -18.75 17.72 -2.68
N ALA A 170 -19.09 18.26 -1.51
CA ALA A 170 -19.73 17.53 -0.44
C ALA A 170 -20.95 16.69 -0.86
N PRO A 171 -21.86 17.17 -1.74
CA PRO A 171 -23.01 16.38 -2.20
C PRO A 171 -22.65 15.15 -3.02
N PHE A 172 -21.44 15.10 -3.59
CA PHE A 172 -20.99 14.04 -4.48
C PHE A 172 -20.00 13.07 -3.84
N ILE A 173 -19.67 13.27 -2.55
CA ILE A 173 -18.71 12.45 -1.81
C ILE A 173 -19.40 11.79 -0.62
N LEU A 174 -19.38 10.46 -0.60
CA LEU A 174 -19.78 9.69 0.57
C LEU A 174 -18.54 9.11 1.24
N ARG A 175 -18.22 9.56 2.45
CA ARG A 175 -17.11 9.04 3.26
C ARG A 175 -17.61 8.58 4.61
N ARG A 176 -17.47 7.28 4.86
CA ARG A 176 -17.76 6.66 6.16
C ARG A 176 -16.52 5.94 6.66
N THR A 177 -16.31 5.96 7.96
CA THR A 177 -15.26 5.20 8.63
C THR A 177 -15.84 3.93 9.26
N LYS A 178 -15.00 2.94 9.52
CA LYS A 178 -15.40 1.70 10.20
C LYS A 178 -15.99 2.02 11.58
N SER A 179 -15.40 2.95 12.30
CA SER A 179 -15.87 3.38 13.62
C SER A 179 -17.27 3.99 13.61
N GLN A 180 -17.71 4.55 12.46
CA GLN A 180 -19.04 5.14 12.32
C GLN A 180 -20.13 4.12 11.98
N VAL A 181 -19.80 3.06 11.22
CA VAL A 181 -20.83 2.20 10.60
C VAL A 181 -20.69 0.72 10.91
N ALA A 182 -19.55 0.27 11.38
CA ALA A 182 -19.27 -1.13 11.72
C ALA A 182 -18.91 -1.22 13.21
N THR A 183 -19.83 -0.86 14.06
CA THR A 183 -19.68 -0.84 15.53
C THR A 183 -19.50 -2.24 16.13
N GLU A 184 -19.88 -3.27 15.39
CA GLU A 184 -19.67 -4.67 15.74
C GLU A 184 -18.24 -5.19 15.47
N LEU A 185 -17.42 -4.44 14.71
CA LEU A 185 -16.05 -4.82 14.48
C LEU A 185 -15.25 -4.78 15.79
N PRO A 186 -14.50 -5.86 16.11
CA PRO A 186 -13.61 -5.88 17.26
C PRO A 186 -12.57 -4.75 17.20
N GLN A 187 -11.99 -4.46 18.34
CA GLN A 187 -10.93 -3.45 18.44
C GLN A 187 -9.70 -3.87 17.60
N LYS A 188 -9.00 -2.87 17.10
CA LYS A 188 -7.68 -2.99 16.49
C LYS A 188 -6.68 -2.31 17.42
N VAL A 189 -5.67 -3.05 17.85
CA VAL A 189 -4.59 -2.57 18.72
C VAL A 189 -3.32 -2.51 17.88
N GLU A 190 -2.71 -1.34 17.78
CA GLU A 190 -1.50 -1.12 16.99
C GLU A 190 -0.34 -0.79 17.91
N MET A 191 0.79 -1.46 17.72
CA MET A 191 2.00 -1.30 18.54
C MET A 191 3.24 -1.29 17.64
N ASP A 192 4.18 -0.40 17.95
CA ASP A 192 5.49 -0.39 17.33
C ASP A 192 6.45 -1.23 18.19
N LEU A 193 7.10 -2.22 17.56
CA LEU A 193 8.13 -3.06 18.18
C LEU A 193 9.49 -2.59 17.71
N HIS A 194 10.28 -2.05 18.64
CA HIS A 194 11.65 -1.64 18.36
C HIS A 194 12.58 -2.85 18.36
N CYS A 195 13.13 -3.14 17.18
CA CYS A 195 14.03 -4.26 16.95
C CYS A 195 15.47 -3.81 17.18
N PRO A 196 16.25 -4.50 18.04
CA PRO A 196 17.66 -4.22 18.17
C PRO A 196 18.42 -4.69 16.93
N MET A 197 19.47 -3.96 16.53
CA MET A 197 20.43 -4.47 15.55
C MET A 197 21.44 -5.39 16.24
N THR A 198 21.81 -6.48 15.56
CA THR A 198 23.00 -7.24 15.94
C THR A 198 24.27 -6.41 15.70
N GLU A 199 25.41 -6.82 16.26
CA GLU A 199 26.69 -6.15 15.99
C GLU A 199 27.03 -6.19 14.48
N VAL A 200 26.74 -7.31 13.84
CA VAL A 200 26.92 -7.52 12.41
C VAL A 200 26.07 -6.55 11.57
N GLN A 201 24.81 -6.39 11.95
CA GLN A 201 23.91 -5.41 11.29
C GLN A 201 24.42 -3.98 11.50
N ARG A 202 24.84 -3.63 12.72
CA ARG A 202 25.32 -2.28 13.06
C ARG A 202 26.57 -1.92 12.27
N ALA A 203 27.55 -2.81 12.22
CA ALA A 203 28.77 -2.59 11.45
C ALA A 203 28.50 -2.41 9.96
N GLU A 204 27.63 -3.25 9.38
CA GLU A 204 27.28 -3.16 7.96
C GLU A 204 26.44 -1.91 7.64
N TYR A 205 25.54 -1.54 8.54
CA TYR A 205 24.74 -0.32 8.42
C TYR A 205 25.63 0.92 8.41
N ALA A 206 26.57 1.04 9.36
CA ALA A 206 27.53 2.13 9.43
C ALA A 206 28.42 2.20 8.18
N ARG A 207 28.90 1.04 7.68
CA ARG A 207 29.67 0.97 6.44
C ARG A 207 28.90 1.49 5.23
N ILE A 208 27.62 1.08 5.07
CA ILE A 208 26.77 1.53 3.97
C ILE A 208 26.48 3.03 4.06
N CYS A 209 26.24 3.56 5.27
CA CYS A 209 26.08 5.00 5.50
C CYS A 209 27.32 5.78 5.05
N SER A 210 28.50 5.40 5.55
CA SER A 210 29.78 6.05 5.27
C SER A 210 30.11 6.04 3.77
N GLU A 211 30.07 4.87 3.12
CA GLU A 211 30.30 4.74 1.68
C GLU A 211 29.26 5.50 0.85
N GLY A 212 28.00 5.49 1.28
CA GLY A 212 26.92 6.20 0.61
C GLY A 212 27.11 7.71 0.61
N LEU A 213 27.48 8.27 1.77
CA LEU A 213 27.75 9.70 1.91
C LEU A 213 28.99 10.13 1.12
N GLN A 214 30.07 9.35 1.15
CA GLN A 214 31.27 9.65 0.34
C GLN A 214 30.93 9.69 -1.16
N ARG A 215 30.06 8.82 -1.66
CA ARG A 215 29.63 8.81 -3.08
C ARG A 215 28.72 9.98 -3.44
N LEU A 216 27.96 10.52 -2.48
CA LEU A 216 27.13 11.71 -2.68
C LEU A 216 27.96 12.98 -2.68
N GLY A 217 29.13 13.00 -1.99
CA GLY A 217 30.03 14.15 -1.91
C GLY A 217 29.60 15.21 -0.89
N ASP A 218 30.38 16.29 -0.77
CA ASP A 218 30.15 17.33 0.26
C ASP A 218 28.84 18.11 0.07
N ASP A 219 28.35 18.25 -1.17
CA ASP A 219 27.02 18.83 -1.45
C ASP A 219 26.00 17.73 -1.71
N VAL A 220 25.54 17.12 -0.62
CA VAL A 220 24.48 16.10 -0.63
C VAL A 220 23.23 16.62 -1.35
N SER A 221 22.93 17.93 -1.21
CA SER A 221 21.76 18.57 -1.83
C SER A 221 21.85 18.64 -3.35
N ALA A 222 23.01 18.97 -3.90
CA ALA A 222 23.23 18.95 -5.35
C ALA A 222 23.27 17.51 -5.89
N ALA A 223 23.95 16.61 -5.16
CA ALA A 223 24.07 15.21 -5.56
C ALA A 223 22.72 14.48 -5.64
N ILE A 224 21.78 14.79 -4.74
CA ILE A 224 20.43 14.22 -4.77
C ILE A 224 19.67 14.77 -5.99
N ARG A 225 19.79 16.09 -6.33
CA ARG A 225 19.18 16.65 -7.54
C ARG A 225 19.68 15.98 -8.82
N GLU A 226 20.99 15.75 -8.91
CA GLU A 226 21.62 15.19 -10.12
C GLU A 226 21.62 13.66 -10.14
N LYS A 227 21.68 13.00 -8.96
CA LYS A 227 21.83 11.55 -8.80
C LYS A 227 20.74 10.92 -7.94
N SER A 228 19.49 11.35 -8.08
CA SER A 228 18.34 10.84 -7.30
C SER A 228 18.26 9.30 -7.24
N PHE A 229 18.68 8.61 -8.30
CA PHE A 229 18.72 7.15 -8.37
C PHE A 229 19.75 6.54 -7.38
N GLY A 230 20.92 7.15 -7.23
CA GLY A 230 21.95 6.70 -6.27
C GLY A 230 21.50 6.82 -4.82
N PHE A 231 20.82 7.91 -4.49
CA PHE A 231 20.25 8.12 -3.15
C PHE A 231 19.14 7.10 -2.82
N LEU A 232 18.24 6.84 -3.75
CA LEU A 232 17.20 5.81 -3.57
C LEU A 232 17.78 4.41 -3.39
N ALA A 233 18.86 4.11 -4.11
CA ALA A 233 19.59 2.85 -3.94
C ALA A 233 20.20 2.75 -2.54
N LEU A 234 20.79 3.83 -2.02
CA LEU A 234 21.33 3.90 -0.66
C LEU A 234 20.23 3.65 0.38
N LEU A 235 19.10 4.38 0.31
CA LEU A 235 17.97 4.14 1.22
C LEU A 235 17.46 2.70 1.16
N THR A 236 17.43 2.10 -0.02
CA THR A 236 17.02 0.71 -0.18
C THR A 236 17.99 -0.24 0.53
N ARG A 237 19.31 -0.02 0.42
CA ARG A 237 20.34 -0.84 1.08
C ARG A 237 20.28 -0.70 2.61
N LEU A 238 20.13 0.53 3.11
CA LEU A 238 19.97 0.78 4.55
C LEU A 238 18.74 0.05 5.10
N ARG A 239 17.62 0.07 4.39
CA ARG A 239 16.41 -0.68 4.80
C ARG A 239 16.59 -2.19 4.69
N GLN A 240 17.34 -2.67 3.72
CA GLN A 240 17.64 -4.10 3.59
C GLN A 240 18.47 -4.61 4.78
N VAL A 241 19.52 -3.90 5.18
CA VAL A 241 20.34 -4.32 6.34
C VAL A 241 19.57 -4.20 7.65
N CYS A 242 18.66 -3.25 7.81
CA CYS A 242 17.74 -3.18 8.95
C CYS A 242 16.87 -4.44 9.08
N CYS A 243 16.47 -5.01 7.96
CA CYS A 243 15.67 -6.23 7.93
C CYS A 243 16.52 -7.48 8.16
N ASP A 244 17.49 -7.72 7.27
CA ASP A 244 18.40 -8.88 7.31
C ASP A 244 19.64 -8.57 6.47
N PRO A 245 20.88 -8.72 7.00
CA PRO A 245 22.11 -8.49 6.23
C PRO A 245 22.24 -9.39 4.99
N ASP A 246 21.65 -10.59 4.97
CA ASP A 246 21.66 -11.51 3.82
C ASP A 246 20.95 -10.95 2.58
N MET A 247 20.10 -9.93 2.76
CA MET A 247 19.43 -9.25 1.65
C MET A 247 20.38 -8.38 0.81
N LEU A 248 21.58 -8.14 1.29
CA LEU A 248 22.59 -7.39 0.55
C LEU A 248 23.25 -8.27 -0.52
N PRO A 249 23.44 -7.81 -1.78
CA PRO A 249 23.94 -8.63 -2.88
C PRO A 249 25.35 -9.19 -2.66
N TRP A 250 26.14 -8.54 -1.82
CA TRP A 250 27.55 -8.89 -1.55
C TRP A 250 27.75 -9.69 -0.28
N ARG A 251 26.67 -10.03 0.44
CA ARG A 251 26.77 -10.68 1.74
C ARG A 251 25.96 -11.96 1.79
N ARG A 252 26.45 -12.92 2.58
CA ARG A 252 25.69 -14.07 3.07
C ARG A 252 25.79 -14.08 4.58
N SER A 253 24.67 -14.22 5.25
CA SER A 253 24.56 -14.15 6.70
C SER A 253 23.62 -15.23 7.23
N PRO A 254 23.95 -15.85 8.37
CA PRO A 254 23.03 -16.75 9.06
C PRO A 254 21.81 -15.96 9.61
N LEU A 255 20.75 -16.66 9.95
CA LEU A 255 19.54 -16.06 10.53
C LEU A 255 19.81 -15.30 11.84
N SER A 256 20.80 -15.78 12.64
CA SER A 256 21.22 -15.14 13.87
C SER A 256 21.76 -13.72 13.73
N ASP A 257 22.17 -13.33 12.51
CA ASP A 257 22.64 -11.97 12.22
C ASP A 257 21.49 -10.97 12.05
N SER A 258 20.21 -11.41 12.06
CA SER A 258 19.03 -10.56 11.95
C SER A 258 18.33 -10.40 13.29
N GLY A 259 18.51 -9.26 13.97
CA GLY A 259 17.80 -8.96 15.21
C GLY A 259 16.29 -8.87 15.01
N LYS A 260 15.85 -8.45 13.84
CA LYS A 260 14.41 -8.36 13.48
C LYS A 260 13.77 -9.75 13.37
N ILE A 261 14.42 -10.69 12.68
CA ILE A 261 13.93 -12.09 12.58
C ILE A 261 13.95 -12.74 13.97
N GLY A 262 15.02 -12.55 14.74
CA GLY A 262 15.10 -13.08 16.10
C GLY A 262 13.95 -12.62 16.98
N LEU A 263 13.66 -11.32 17.01
CA LEU A 263 12.53 -10.75 17.76
C LEU A 263 11.18 -11.26 17.21
N LEU A 264 11.02 -11.40 15.90
CA LEU A 264 9.81 -11.94 15.30
C LEU A 264 9.54 -13.37 15.79
N ILE A 265 10.53 -14.25 15.74
CA ILE A 265 10.40 -15.65 16.20
C ILE A 265 10.05 -15.71 17.69
N GLU A 266 10.69 -14.86 18.51
CA GLU A 266 10.36 -14.74 19.94
C GLU A 266 8.88 -14.36 20.16
N LYS A 267 8.38 -13.34 19.45
CA LYS A 267 6.99 -12.90 19.59
C LYS A 267 5.98 -13.90 19.04
N LEU A 268 6.36 -14.65 18.01
CA LEU A 268 5.50 -15.68 17.43
C LEU A 268 5.32 -16.91 18.33
N ALA A 269 6.26 -17.20 19.21
CA ALA A 269 6.19 -18.36 20.13
C ALA A 269 4.87 -18.36 20.91
N GLU A 270 4.60 -17.28 21.64
CA GLU A 270 3.39 -17.13 22.45
C GLU A 270 2.11 -17.16 21.60
N VAL A 271 2.14 -16.51 20.45
CA VAL A 271 0.98 -16.39 19.54
C VAL A 271 0.60 -17.74 18.95
N ILE A 272 1.60 -18.52 18.49
CA ILE A 272 1.39 -19.84 17.87
C ILE A 272 0.95 -20.86 18.95
N GLU A 273 1.59 -20.87 20.11
CA GLU A 273 1.25 -21.75 21.23
C GLU A 273 -0.18 -21.52 21.75
N SER A 274 -0.65 -20.27 21.67
CA SER A 274 -2.02 -19.90 22.04
C SER A 274 -3.07 -20.21 20.95
N GLY A 275 -2.68 -20.82 19.84
CA GLY A 275 -3.60 -21.26 18.79
C GLY A 275 -4.06 -20.16 17.83
N HIS A 276 -3.32 -19.06 17.74
CA HIS A 276 -3.67 -17.94 16.87
C HIS A 276 -3.14 -18.11 15.45
N LYS A 277 -3.80 -17.45 14.50
CA LYS A 277 -3.33 -17.31 13.12
C LYS A 277 -2.68 -15.96 12.90
N VAL A 278 -1.61 -15.98 12.12
CA VAL A 278 -0.75 -14.80 11.93
C VAL A 278 -0.64 -14.44 10.45
N VAL A 279 -0.68 -13.15 10.15
CA VAL A 279 -0.31 -12.64 8.82
C VAL A 279 0.94 -11.76 8.96
N ILE A 280 1.95 -12.06 8.16
CA ILE A 280 3.23 -11.35 8.13
C ILE A 280 3.36 -10.63 6.79
N PHE A 281 3.48 -9.31 6.83
CA PHE A 281 3.65 -8.48 5.64
C PHE A 281 5.06 -7.95 5.52
N SER A 282 5.60 -7.97 4.30
CA SER A 282 6.82 -7.26 3.94
C SER A 282 6.75 -6.74 2.50
N GLN A 283 7.45 -5.65 2.20
CA GLN A 283 7.67 -5.24 0.82
C GLN A 283 8.74 -6.11 0.13
N PHE A 284 9.65 -6.70 0.90
CA PHE A 284 10.77 -7.50 0.41
C PHE A 284 10.39 -8.98 0.41
N VAL A 285 10.26 -9.58 -0.78
CA VAL A 285 10.02 -11.03 -0.90
C VAL A 285 11.19 -11.82 -0.30
N MET A 286 12.44 -11.37 -0.51
CA MET A 286 13.61 -12.01 0.10
C MET A 286 13.53 -12.09 1.63
N LEU A 287 12.97 -11.07 2.30
CA LEU A 287 12.76 -11.12 3.75
C LEU A 287 11.72 -12.17 4.13
N LEU A 288 10.64 -12.29 3.33
CA LEU A 288 9.64 -13.35 3.56
C LEU A 288 10.25 -14.75 3.40
N ASP A 289 11.15 -14.95 2.42
CA ASP A 289 11.87 -16.21 2.23
C ASP A 289 12.73 -16.53 3.47
N ARG A 290 13.46 -15.55 4.02
CA ARG A 290 14.26 -15.69 5.24
C ARG A 290 13.39 -15.98 6.47
N VAL A 291 12.25 -15.32 6.60
CA VAL A 291 11.28 -15.61 7.67
C VAL A 291 10.72 -17.02 7.54
N LYS A 292 10.42 -17.47 6.32
CA LYS A 292 9.97 -18.84 6.04
C LYS A 292 10.98 -19.89 6.47
N GLU A 293 12.28 -19.64 6.19
CA GLU A 293 13.38 -20.46 6.67
C GLU A 293 13.41 -20.50 8.21
N ALA A 294 13.40 -19.35 8.87
CA ALA A 294 13.41 -19.26 10.34
C ALA A 294 12.20 -19.95 11.00
N LEU A 295 11.01 -19.80 10.41
CA LEU A 295 9.81 -20.50 10.87
C LEU A 295 9.93 -22.01 10.71
N SER A 296 10.50 -22.50 9.60
CA SER A 296 10.68 -23.94 9.35
C SER A 296 11.70 -24.55 10.32
N GLU A 297 12.74 -23.80 10.73
CA GLU A 297 13.69 -24.23 11.74
C GLU A 297 13.10 -24.24 13.14
N SER A 298 12.36 -23.18 13.51
CA SER A 298 11.83 -23.00 14.87
C SER A 298 10.52 -23.79 15.11
N TYR A 299 9.69 -23.93 14.08
CA TYR A 299 8.37 -24.56 14.14
C TYR A 299 8.16 -25.50 12.96
N PRO A 300 8.79 -26.71 12.94
CA PRO A 300 8.77 -27.60 11.77
C PRO A 300 7.36 -28.09 11.34
N ASN A 301 6.40 -28.07 12.27
CA ASN A 301 5.02 -28.55 12.03
C ASN A 301 4.04 -27.38 11.76
N LEU A 302 4.51 -26.13 11.74
CA LEU A 302 3.64 -24.98 11.52
C LEU A 302 3.25 -24.88 10.05
N THR A 303 1.95 -24.80 9.80
CA THR A 303 1.42 -24.61 8.45
C THR A 303 1.74 -23.18 7.97
N GLN A 304 2.42 -23.09 6.83
CA GLN A 304 2.84 -21.82 6.23
C GLN A 304 2.19 -21.66 4.86
N PHE A 305 1.55 -20.53 4.65
CA PHE A 305 1.01 -20.10 3.36
C PHE A 305 1.78 -18.90 2.84
N GLU A 306 1.82 -18.75 1.53
CA GLU A 306 2.58 -17.67 0.89
C GLU A 306 1.77 -17.01 -0.23
N LEU A 307 1.78 -15.66 -0.23
CA LEU A 307 1.19 -14.86 -1.29
C LEU A 307 2.15 -13.75 -1.71
N THR A 308 2.78 -13.94 -2.86
CA THR A 308 3.73 -12.98 -3.45
C THR A 308 3.33 -12.60 -4.88
N GLY A 309 4.14 -11.77 -5.51
CA GLY A 309 3.96 -11.43 -6.93
C GLY A 309 4.09 -12.62 -7.88
N MET A 310 4.75 -13.70 -7.44
CA MET A 310 4.96 -14.93 -8.22
C MET A 310 3.80 -15.93 -8.09
N THR A 311 2.90 -15.75 -7.12
CA THR A 311 1.76 -16.64 -6.92
C THR A 311 0.79 -16.54 -8.11
N LEU A 312 0.62 -17.63 -8.83
CA LEU A 312 -0.24 -17.70 -10.04
C LEU A 312 -1.72 -17.59 -9.68
N ASP A 313 -2.19 -18.45 -8.81
CA ASP A 313 -3.54 -18.37 -8.26
C ASP A 313 -3.51 -17.66 -6.91
N ARG A 314 -3.88 -16.40 -6.92
CA ARG A 314 -3.80 -15.54 -5.74
C ARG A 314 -4.91 -15.75 -4.73
N GLN A 315 -6.00 -16.40 -5.12
CA GLN A 315 -7.13 -16.67 -4.22
C GLN A 315 -6.89 -17.91 -3.37
N LYS A 316 -6.28 -18.94 -3.96
CA LYS A 316 -6.09 -20.24 -3.34
C LYS A 316 -5.38 -20.19 -1.98
N PRO A 317 -4.19 -19.57 -1.81
CA PRO A 317 -3.53 -19.52 -0.50
C PRO A 317 -4.37 -18.82 0.57
N GLY A 318 -5.11 -17.77 0.19
CA GLY A 318 -6.01 -17.05 1.09
C GLY A 318 -7.18 -17.92 1.54
N GLN A 319 -7.81 -18.65 0.63
CA GLN A 319 -8.92 -19.56 0.95
C GLN A 319 -8.47 -20.73 1.83
N GLU A 320 -7.34 -21.36 1.52
CA GLU A 320 -6.75 -22.43 2.33
C GLU A 320 -6.40 -21.95 3.74
N PHE A 321 -5.80 -20.75 3.87
CA PHE A 321 -5.51 -20.13 5.17
C PHE A 321 -6.79 -19.85 5.98
N GLN A 322 -7.86 -19.38 5.32
CA GLN A 322 -9.15 -19.11 5.98
C GLN A 322 -9.79 -20.38 6.54
N THR A 323 -9.71 -21.50 5.81
CA THR A 323 -10.34 -22.79 6.15
C THR A 323 -9.46 -23.72 6.99
N CYS A 324 -8.17 -23.41 7.15
CA CYS A 324 -7.28 -24.18 8.03
C CYS A 324 -7.76 -24.05 9.48
N ASP A 325 -7.90 -25.16 10.21
CA ASP A 325 -8.32 -25.15 11.63
C ASP A 325 -7.13 -24.96 12.58
N ASP A 326 -5.94 -25.37 12.17
CA ASP A 326 -4.72 -25.30 12.95
C ASP A 326 -4.11 -23.88 12.97
N PRO A 327 -3.26 -23.55 13.97
CA PRO A 327 -2.42 -22.37 13.93
C PRO A 327 -1.61 -22.31 12.64
N ALA A 328 -1.62 -21.16 11.99
CA ALA A 328 -0.97 -21.02 10.70
C ALA A 328 -0.40 -19.61 10.51
N VAL A 329 0.63 -19.50 9.67
CA VAL A 329 1.23 -18.25 9.26
C VAL A 329 1.03 -18.02 7.78
N MET A 330 0.58 -16.82 7.42
CA MET A 330 0.45 -16.36 6.04
C MET A 330 1.51 -15.29 5.75
N LEU A 331 2.47 -15.59 4.88
CA LEU A 331 3.50 -14.68 4.41
C LEU A 331 3.01 -13.92 3.18
N VAL A 332 2.92 -12.59 3.25
CA VAL A 332 2.29 -11.78 2.20
C VAL A 332 3.19 -10.63 1.78
N SER A 333 3.49 -10.52 0.49
CA SER A 333 4.12 -9.30 0.00
C SER A 333 3.12 -8.13 -0.02
N LEU A 334 3.53 -6.93 0.43
CA LEU A 334 2.66 -5.74 0.47
C LEU A 334 2.04 -5.41 -0.90
N LYS A 335 2.75 -5.68 -1.99
CA LYS A 335 2.20 -5.51 -3.35
C LYS A 335 1.07 -6.51 -3.64
N ALA A 336 1.18 -7.74 -3.14
CA ALA A 336 0.15 -8.76 -3.31
C ALA A 336 -1.07 -8.50 -2.39
N ALA A 337 -0.89 -7.88 -1.23
CA ALA A 337 -1.98 -7.49 -0.34
C ALA A 337 -3.04 -6.58 -1.00
N GLY A 338 -2.65 -5.82 -2.04
CA GLY A 338 -3.57 -5.03 -2.88
C GLY A 338 -4.57 -5.86 -3.70
N THR A 339 -4.47 -7.19 -3.73
CA THR A 339 -5.23 -8.06 -4.65
C THR A 339 -6.65 -8.44 -4.19
N GLY A 340 -7.20 -7.78 -3.19
CA GLY A 340 -8.59 -8.02 -2.76
C GLY A 340 -8.82 -9.26 -1.91
N ILE A 341 -7.75 -9.96 -1.47
CA ILE A 341 -7.83 -11.15 -0.61
C ILE A 341 -8.47 -10.84 0.74
N THR A 342 -9.06 -11.87 1.34
CA THR A 342 -9.63 -11.82 2.69
C THR A 342 -8.80 -12.68 3.63
N LEU A 343 -8.41 -12.15 4.78
CA LEU A 343 -7.54 -12.81 5.76
C LEU A 343 -8.06 -12.66 7.20
N HIS A 344 -9.39 -12.55 7.39
CA HIS A 344 -10.00 -12.29 8.69
C HIS A 344 -9.96 -13.51 9.65
N ALA A 345 -9.48 -14.68 9.21
CA ALA A 345 -9.18 -15.79 10.11
C ALA A 345 -8.00 -15.50 11.04
N ALA A 346 -7.12 -14.58 10.64
CA ALA A 346 -6.02 -14.12 11.48
C ALA A 346 -6.46 -13.02 12.44
N ASP A 347 -5.84 -12.97 13.58
CA ASP A 347 -6.00 -11.93 14.60
C ASP A 347 -4.66 -11.27 14.99
N TYR A 348 -3.55 -11.76 14.46
CA TYR A 348 -2.22 -11.16 14.60
C TYR A 348 -1.65 -10.74 13.25
N VAL A 349 -1.11 -9.53 13.19
CA VAL A 349 -0.49 -8.95 11.99
C VAL A 349 0.88 -8.42 12.34
N PHE A 350 1.91 -8.83 11.59
CA PHE A 350 3.25 -8.27 11.69
C PHE A 350 3.60 -7.54 10.38
N LEU A 351 3.96 -6.26 10.50
CA LEU A 351 4.51 -5.46 9.42
C LEU A 351 6.02 -5.41 9.63
N LEU A 352 6.79 -6.16 8.86
CA LEU A 352 8.23 -6.36 9.11
C LEU A 352 9.07 -5.14 8.78
N ASP A 353 8.66 -4.36 7.80
CA ASP A 353 9.38 -3.20 7.33
C ASP A 353 8.44 -2.03 7.08
N PRO A 354 8.76 -0.82 7.56
CA PRO A 354 7.93 0.35 7.35
C PRO A 354 7.80 0.67 5.87
N TRP A 355 6.56 0.80 5.38
CA TRP A 355 6.31 1.24 4.02
C TRP A 355 6.23 2.77 3.95
N TRP A 356 6.76 3.34 2.88
CA TRP A 356 6.72 4.79 2.66
C TRP A 356 5.29 5.36 2.65
N ASN A 357 4.34 4.64 2.07
CA ASN A 357 2.95 5.07 1.99
C ASN A 357 2.11 4.40 3.09
N PRO A 358 1.68 5.15 4.13
CA PRO A 358 0.86 4.59 5.22
C PRO A 358 -0.47 4.00 4.73
N ALA A 359 -0.99 4.46 3.59
CA ALA A 359 -2.23 3.90 3.04
C ALA A 359 -2.06 2.45 2.55
N VAL A 360 -0.86 2.05 2.12
CA VAL A 360 -0.59 0.66 1.71
C VAL A 360 -0.52 -0.25 2.93
N GLU A 361 0.09 0.20 4.04
CA GLU A 361 0.09 -0.54 5.30
C GLU A 361 -1.35 -0.70 5.83
N ALA A 362 -2.11 0.39 5.87
CA ALA A 362 -3.51 0.35 6.27
C ALA A 362 -4.32 -0.60 5.38
N GLN A 363 -4.10 -0.59 4.06
CA GLN A 363 -4.73 -1.51 3.13
C GLN A 363 -4.41 -2.98 3.44
N ALA A 364 -3.15 -3.29 3.78
CA ALA A 364 -2.74 -4.64 4.15
C ALA A 364 -3.43 -5.09 5.45
N VAL A 365 -3.43 -4.25 6.49
CA VAL A 365 -4.12 -4.53 7.77
C VAL A 365 -5.62 -4.70 7.57
N ASP A 366 -6.23 -3.93 6.67
CA ASP A 366 -7.67 -4.01 6.35
C ASP A 366 -8.08 -5.31 5.64
N ARG A 367 -7.13 -6.16 5.22
CA ARG A 367 -7.40 -7.54 4.78
C ARG A 367 -7.73 -8.46 5.95
N VAL A 368 -7.21 -8.14 7.14
CA VAL A 368 -7.44 -8.86 8.38
C VAL A 368 -8.57 -8.21 9.19
N HIS A 369 -8.51 -6.89 9.42
CA HIS A 369 -9.50 -6.12 10.18
C HIS A 369 -10.61 -5.60 9.27
N ARG A 370 -11.58 -6.46 8.96
CA ARG A 370 -12.74 -6.17 8.08
C ARG A 370 -14.00 -6.85 8.58
N ILE A 371 -15.15 -6.52 7.98
CA ILE A 371 -16.43 -7.17 8.26
C ILE A 371 -16.27 -8.68 8.15
N GLY A 372 -16.68 -9.40 9.19
CA GLY A 372 -16.48 -10.85 9.39
C GLY A 372 -15.37 -11.19 10.39
N GLN A 373 -14.57 -10.23 10.84
CA GLN A 373 -13.64 -10.42 11.96
C GLN A 373 -14.42 -10.48 13.29
N THR A 374 -14.08 -11.46 14.12
CA THR A 374 -14.73 -11.70 15.43
C THR A 374 -13.79 -11.54 16.61
N LYS A 375 -12.48 -11.41 16.35
CA LYS A 375 -11.44 -11.30 17.38
C LYS A 375 -10.79 -9.94 17.33
N THR A 376 -10.27 -9.45 18.47
CA THR A 376 -9.39 -8.27 18.49
C THR A 376 -8.18 -8.51 17.60
N VAL A 377 -7.87 -7.55 16.74
CA VAL A 377 -6.71 -7.64 15.84
C VAL A 377 -5.54 -6.88 16.42
N PHE A 378 -4.43 -7.59 16.64
CA PHE A 378 -3.16 -7.02 17.09
C PHE A 378 -2.24 -6.77 15.89
N VAL A 379 -1.79 -5.53 15.73
CA VAL A 379 -0.92 -5.12 14.64
C VAL A 379 0.42 -4.66 15.20
N TYR A 380 1.46 -5.40 14.90
CA TYR A 380 2.83 -5.09 15.29
C TYR A 380 3.60 -4.52 14.11
N ARG A 381 4.10 -3.29 14.25
CA ARG A 381 5.05 -2.71 13.30
C ARG A 381 6.45 -2.89 13.84
N MET A 382 7.28 -3.62 13.12
CA MET A 382 8.66 -3.89 13.50
C MET A 382 9.57 -2.82 12.92
N VAL A 383 10.19 -2.04 13.78
CA VAL A 383 11.03 -0.89 13.44
C VAL A 383 12.40 -1.09 14.04
N THR A 384 13.45 -1.08 13.23
CA THR A 384 14.82 -1.22 13.74
C THR A 384 15.25 0.09 14.40
N ALA A 385 15.57 0.03 15.69
CA ALA A 385 15.91 1.19 16.52
C ALA A 385 17.21 1.86 16.05
N GLY A 386 17.29 3.18 16.17
CA GLY A 386 18.46 3.98 15.79
C GLY A 386 18.75 4.01 14.29
N THR A 387 17.77 3.77 13.43
CA THR A 387 17.99 3.63 11.99
C THR A 387 17.06 4.50 11.14
N ILE A 388 17.27 4.39 9.81
CA ILE A 388 16.40 4.99 8.80
C ILE A 388 14.93 4.59 8.96
N GLU A 389 14.62 3.39 9.48
CA GLU A 389 13.25 2.93 9.66
C GLU A 389 12.50 3.77 10.71
N GLU A 390 13.16 4.07 11.83
CA GLU A 390 12.60 4.93 12.88
C GLU A 390 12.36 6.35 12.35
N ARG A 391 13.31 6.90 11.58
CA ARG A 391 13.15 8.21 10.95
C ARG A 391 12.01 8.26 9.95
N ILE A 392 11.78 7.18 9.19
CA ILE A 392 10.62 7.05 8.31
C ILE A 392 9.31 7.13 9.12
N GLN A 393 9.24 6.49 10.28
CA GLN A 393 8.06 6.55 11.14
C GLN A 393 7.84 7.97 11.71
N ASP A 394 8.90 8.63 12.19
CA ASP A 394 8.83 10.02 12.66
C ASP A 394 8.33 10.98 11.57
N LEU A 395 8.82 10.80 10.35
CA LEU A 395 8.36 11.59 9.20
C LEU A 395 6.88 11.33 8.88
N LYS A 396 6.42 10.08 8.96
CA LYS A 396 5.00 9.76 8.80
C LYS A 396 4.13 10.46 9.86
N ALA A 397 4.61 10.53 11.10
CA ALA A 397 3.88 11.11 12.22
C ALA A 397 3.86 12.65 12.17
N SER A 398 5.02 13.27 11.88
CA SER A 398 5.20 14.73 12.03
C SER A 398 4.87 15.55 10.78
N LYS A 399 5.01 15.00 9.57
CA LYS A 399 4.93 15.74 8.30
C LYS A 399 4.22 14.94 7.20
N ARG A 400 3.01 14.49 7.47
CA ARG A 400 2.24 13.70 6.50
C ARG A 400 2.14 14.36 5.12
N GLU A 401 1.95 15.69 5.06
CA GLU A 401 1.95 16.43 3.80
C GLU A 401 3.32 16.43 3.08
N LEU A 402 4.41 16.51 3.85
CA LEU A 402 5.76 16.53 3.31
C LEU A 402 6.16 15.15 2.78
N PHE A 403 5.79 14.13 3.50
CA PHE A 403 5.99 12.74 3.14
C PHE A 403 5.25 12.35 1.85
N ASP A 404 3.99 12.75 1.74
CA ASP A 404 3.18 12.53 0.54
C ASP A 404 3.75 13.26 -0.69
N LYS A 405 4.37 14.44 -0.49
CA LYS A 405 5.09 15.16 -1.55
C LYS A 405 6.38 14.45 -1.96
N LEU A 406 7.16 13.93 -1.02
CA LEU A 406 8.42 13.23 -1.27
C LEU A 406 8.22 11.93 -2.07
N ILE A 407 7.28 11.11 -1.65
CA ILE A 407 7.03 9.78 -2.23
C ILE A 407 6.13 9.84 -3.47
N GLY A 408 5.17 10.75 -3.46
CA GLY A 408 4.31 10.95 -4.62
C GLY A 408 5.02 11.51 -5.85
N GLY A 409 6.23 12.09 -5.69
CA GLY A 409 7.08 12.61 -6.77
C GLY A 409 7.94 11.57 -7.49
N LEU A 410 8.08 10.36 -6.95
CA LEU A 410 8.84 9.26 -7.58
C LEU A 410 8.25 8.75 -8.91
N GLY A 411 7.14 9.32 -9.35
CA GLY A 411 6.47 8.98 -10.63
C GLY A 411 6.33 10.11 -11.64
N GLY A 412 6.96 11.27 -11.48
CA GLY A 412 6.94 12.39 -12.45
C GLY A 412 7.33 13.72 -11.81
N ASP A 413 8.09 14.54 -12.51
CA ASP A 413 8.54 15.93 -12.27
C ASP A 413 8.43 16.46 -10.81
N PHE A 414 9.16 15.85 -9.90
CA PHE A 414 9.22 16.26 -8.50
C PHE A 414 10.51 17.02 -8.25
N ASP A 415 10.38 18.29 -7.86
CA ASP A 415 11.52 19.10 -7.42
C ASP A 415 11.91 18.70 -5.99
N LEU A 416 12.82 17.75 -5.88
CA LEU A 416 13.45 17.34 -4.63
C LEU A 416 14.10 18.50 -3.89
N SER A 417 14.50 19.57 -4.58
CA SER A 417 15.29 20.67 -4.03
C SER A 417 14.63 21.44 -2.88
N GLN A 418 13.30 21.47 -2.81
CA GLN A 418 12.57 22.21 -1.77
C GLN A 418 12.49 21.46 -0.42
N HIS A 419 12.95 20.20 -0.35
CA HIS A 419 12.78 19.34 0.84
C HIS A 419 14.09 18.73 1.34
N PHE A 420 15.22 19.26 0.89
CA PHE A 420 16.55 18.70 1.10
C PHE A 420 17.01 18.67 2.56
N SER A 421 16.69 19.69 3.38
CA SER A 421 17.09 19.69 4.79
C SER A 421 16.59 18.43 5.51
N SER A 422 15.35 18.01 5.23
CA SER A 422 14.76 16.82 5.86
C SER A 422 15.37 15.49 5.41
N LEU A 423 15.87 15.38 4.17
CA LEU A 423 16.52 14.17 3.66
C LEU A 423 18.00 14.11 4.09
N GLN A 424 18.67 15.24 4.17
CA GLN A 424 20.01 15.35 4.71
C GLN A 424 20.00 15.03 6.21
N ASP A 425 19.06 15.59 6.95
CA ASP A 425 18.80 15.26 8.36
C ASP A 425 18.56 13.75 8.55
N LEU A 426 17.90 13.11 7.61
CA LEU A 426 17.60 11.68 7.63
C LEU A 426 18.87 10.82 7.57
N VAL A 427 19.88 11.25 6.82
CA VAL A 427 21.16 10.55 6.65
C VAL A 427 22.18 10.98 7.70
N THR A 428 22.28 12.27 8.03
CA THR A 428 23.26 12.83 8.96
C THR A 428 22.97 12.41 10.41
N LEU A 429 21.71 12.42 10.83
CA LEU A 429 21.31 11.99 12.18
C LEU A 429 21.54 10.48 12.42
N THR A 430 21.59 9.67 11.36
CA THR A 430 21.97 8.26 11.46
C THR A 430 23.46 8.10 11.77
N GLN A 431 24.31 9.04 11.37
CA GLN A 431 25.74 9.06 11.74
C GLN A 431 25.95 9.44 13.19
N GLU A 432 25.29 10.48 13.69
CA GLU A 432 25.41 10.94 15.08
C GLU A 432 24.95 9.88 16.08
N THR A 433 23.95 9.08 15.74
CA THR A 433 23.48 7.97 16.59
C THR A 433 24.48 6.82 16.58
N THR A 434 25.08 6.51 15.42
CA THR A 434 26.08 5.46 15.29
C THR A 434 27.41 5.82 15.97
N GLU A 435 27.82 7.08 15.92
CA GLU A 435 29.02 7.57 16.63
C GLU A 435 28.82 7.59 18.15
N LYS A 436 27.66 8.02 18.64
CA LYS A 436 27.35 7.98 20.08
C LYS A 436 27.24 6.58 20.66
N ASP A 437 26.75 5.62 19.87
CA ASP A 437 26.67 4.22 20.28
C ASP A 437 28.05 3.55 20.29
N LEU A 438 28.95 3.93 19.38
CA LEU A 438 30.34 3.47 19.37
C LEU A 438 31.14 4.07 20.55
N ASP A 439 31.00 5.35 20.82
CA ASP A 439 31.65 6.02 21.97
C ASP A 439 31.16 5.47 23.32
N ASN A 440 29.89 5.05 23.43
CA ASN A 440 29.37 4.42 24.62
C ASN A 440 29.83 2.97 24.79
N ALA A 441 30.07 2.23 23.72
CA ALA A 441 30.62 0.87 23.75
C ALA A 441 32.09 0.87 24.19
N ASP A 442 32.91 1.79 23.66
CA ASP A 442 34.33 1.95 24.04
C ASP A 442 34.52 2.42 25.51
N ASN A 443 33.55 3.19 26.06
CA ASN A 443 33.56 3.59 27.46
C ASN A 443 33.07 2.50 28.42
N ALA A 444 32.31 1.53 27.95
CA ALA A 444 31.87 0.39 28.76
C ALA A 444 32.99 -0.64 28.99
N ASP A 445 33.82 -0.89 27.97
CA ASP A 445 34.98 -1.80 28.07
C ASP A 445 36.15 -1.22 28.89
N GLY A 446 36.20 0.12 29.02
CA GLY A 446 37.21 0.80 29.85
C GLY A 446 36.95 0.75 31.36
N ALA A 447 35.75 0.41 31.82
CA ALA A 447 35.38 0.43 33.23
C ALA A 447 35.56 -0.91 33.97
N GLU A 448 35.81 -2.02 33.26
CA GLU A 448 36.02 -3.34 33.90
C GLU A 448 37.50 -3.69 34.15
N ASN A 449 38.46 -2.83 33.79
CA ASN A 449 39.89 -3.10 34.01
C ASN A 449 40.54 -2.36 35.16
N ASP A 450 39.77 -1.68 36.01
CA ASP A 450 40.30 -0.96 37.20
C ASP A 450 39.56 -1.38 38.50
N SER A 451 39.45 -2.71 38.74
CA SER A 451 38.99 -3.22 40.04
C SER A 451 39.79 -4.44 40.47
#